data_02fd11c1cb5968fc4c40f98b9fe194f4
#
_entry.id   02fd11c1cb5968fc4c40f98b9fe194f4
#
_cell.length_a   1.000
_cell.length_b   1.000
_cell.length_c   1.000
_cell.angle_alpha   90.00
_cell.angle_beta   90.00
_cell.angle_gamma   90.00
#
_symmetry.space_group_name_H-M   'P 1'
#
loop_
_entity.id
_entity.type
_entity.pdbx_description
1 polymer ?
#
loop_
_entity_poly.entity_id
_entity_poly.type
_entity_poly.pdbx_seq_one_letter_code
_entity_poly.pdbx_strand_id
1 'polypeptide(L)'
;MTKKTEKLMKKSVLFFGAFLAMATALAAESGKPAGQAEKTVRLNSGYEMPVAGLGTWTLTGETCENAVYSALKTGVRLIDTAKYYGNEAEVGNAIQRAVAEKICKREEVFVTTKIVPWSSNPTADIKDSLEKLKVDYIDLCLLHQHGSGDDKVYRAMEKACKEGKIRSIGISNFYTPREVEHFVRDFEIKPAVIQNENHIFYQGTALRDWCARYGIRMESYYPFGGRGNTKQSLENPVIQKIAAAHKKTSAQVIVRWHIQSGFIAIPGSSNPKHIAENYNIWDFSLTDDEMAQIAKLNTGKRYENW
;
A
#
# COMPACT_ATOMS: atom_id res chain seq x y z
N MET A 1 -37.67 28.32 23.50
CA MET A 1 -36.29 28.03 23.04
C MET A 1 -35.39 29.17 23.48
N THR A 2 -34.33 28.88 24.25
CA THR A 2 -33.50 29.94 24.84
C THR A 2 -32.36 30.32 23.88
N LYS A 3 -31.95 31.63 23.91
CA LYS A 3 -30.84 32.19 23.09
C LYS A 3 -29.52 31.32 23.12
N LYS A 4 -29.41 30.44 24.10
CA LYS A 4 -28.27 29.50 24.27
C LYS A 4 -28.33 28.35 23.27
N THR A 5 -29.55 27.86 22.91
CA THR A 5 -29.78 26.74 21.98
C THR A 5 -29.54 27.19 20.51
N GLU A 6 -29.91 28.43 20.19
CA GLU A 6 -29.64 29.00 18.85
C GLU A 6 -28.15 29.24 18.57
N LYS A 7 -27.38 29.61 19.62
CA LYS A 7 -25.95 29.84 19.50
C LYS A 7 -25.15 28.52 19.34
N LEU A 8 -25.64 27.39 19.92
CA LEU A 8 -25.05 26.05 19.72
C LEU A 8 -25.35 25.54 18.30
N MET A 9 -26.57 25.70 17.79
CA MET A 9 -26.91 25.28 16.42
C MET A 9 -26.12 26.04 15.36
N LYS A 10 -25.92 27.36 15.53
CA LYS A 10 -25.10 28.15 14.58
C LYS A 10 -23.63 27.76 14.59
N LYS A 11 -23.07 27.30 15.74
CA LYS A 11 -21.70 26.81 15.80
C LYS A 11 -21.55 25.43 15.12
N SER A 12 -22.55 24.55 15.22
CA SER A 12 -22.51 23.22 14.55
C SER A 12 -22.62 23.35 13.03
N VAL A 13 -23.41 24.28 12.52
CA VAL A 13 -23.56 24.52 11.07
C VAL A 13 -22.28 25.14 10.48
N LEU A 14 -21.60 26.04 11.21
CA LEU A 14 -20.31 26.62 10.78
C LEU A 14 -19.17 25.56 10.77
N PHE A 15 -19.19 24.56 11.68
CA PHE A 15 -18.20 23.49 11.70
C PHE A 15 -18.40 22.49 10.55
N PHE A 16 -19.63 22.19 10.16
CA PHE A 16 -19.93 21.33 9.00
C PHE A 16 -19.60 22.02 7.66
N GLY A 17 -19.84 23.32 7.55
CA GLY A 17 -19.50 24.10 6.35
C GLY A 17 -17.99 24.25 6.12
N ALA A 18 -17.19 24.36 7.19
CA ALA A 18 -15.73 24.44 7.11
C ALA A 18 -15.09 23.10 6.70
N PHE A 19 -15.67 21.95 7.09
CA PHE A 19 -15.19 20.62 6.71
C PHE A 19 -15.47 20.29 5.23
N LEU A 20 -16.61 20.73 4.70
CA LEU A 20 -16.96 20.56 3.28
C LEU A 20 -16.12 21.49 2.39
N ALA A 21 -15.79 22.70 2.86
CA ALA A 21 -14.94 23.65 2.13
C ALA A 21 -13.46 23.22 2.12
N MET A 22 -12.97 22.52 3.16
CA MET A 22 -11.61 21.98 3.19
C MET A 22 -11.44 20.75 2.28
N ALA A 23 -12.47 19.91 2.16
CA ALA A 23 -12.46 18.77 1.22
C ALA A 23 -12.49 19.25 -0.25
N THR A 24 -13.18 20.35 -0.55
CA THR A 24 -13.20 20.93 -1.90
C THR A 24 -11.94 21.74 -2.23
N ALA A 25 -11.25 22.30 -1.25
CA ALA A 25 -9.98 23.03 -1.46
C ALA A 25 -8.80 22.10 -1.79
N LEU A 26 -8.75 20.87 -1.22
CA LEU A 26 -7.73 19.88 -1.61
C LEU A 26 -7.96 19.30 -3.02
N ALA A 27 -9.18 19.36 -3.56
CA ALA A 27 -9.50 18.93 -4.92
C ALA A 27 -9.21 19.99 -6.00
N ALA A 28 -8.99 21.24 -5.61
CA ALA A 28 -8.83 22.36 -6.54
C ALA A 28 -7.37 22.62 -6.98
N GLU A 29 -6.36 21.92 -6.42
CA GLU A 29 -4.96 22.12 -6.80
C GLU A 29 -4.47 21.24 -7.96
N SER A 30 -5.25 20.28 -8.43
CA SER A 30 -4.90 19.53 -9.64
C SER A 30 -5.93 19.82 -10.73
N GLY A 31 -5.59 20.62 -11.74
CA GLY A 31 -6.41 20.86 -12.93
C GLY A 31 -6.56 19.61 -13.83
N LYS A 32 -6.78 18.43 -13.23
CA LYS A 32 -6.99 17.15 -13.89
C LYS A 32 -8.48 16.81 -13.97
N PRO A 33 -8.96 16.23 -15.07
CA PRO A 33 -10.36 15.82 -15.20
C PRO A 33 -10.73 14.82 -14.10
N ALA A 34 -11.90 15.00 -13.50
CA ALA A 34 -12.48 14.07 -12.53
C ALA A 34 -12.51 12.66 -13.13
N GLY A 35 -11.81 11.70 -12.50
CA GLY A 35 -11.81 10.29 -12.93
C GLY A 35 -10.44 9.67 -13.24
N GLN A 36 -9.38 10.44 -13.43
CA GLN A 36 -8.04 9.85 -13.60
C GLN A 36 -7.37 9.65 -12.23
N ALA A 37 -7.24 8.39 -11.79
CA ALA A 37 -6.47 8.09 -10.59
C ALA A 37 -4.99 8.41 -10.81
N GLU A 38 -4.37 9.03 -9.83
CA GLU A 38 -2.93 9.25 -9.83
C GLU A 38 -2.19 7.92 -9.71
N LYS A 39 -1.11 7.77 -10.49
CA LYS A 39 -0.27 6.56 -10.46
C LYS A 39 0.69 6.54 -9.28
N THR A 40 0.88 7.66 -8.62
CA THR A 40 1.72 7.83 -7.42
C THR A 40 0.98 8.58 -6.33
N VAL A 41 1.49 8.45 -5.11
CA VAL A 41 1.06 9.22 -3.95
C VAL A 41 2.29 9.75 -3.20
N ARG A 42 2.22 11.00 -2.76
CA ARG A 42 3.28 11.57 -1.95
C ARG A 42 3.20 11.06 -0.51
N LEU A 43 4.32 10.51 -0.02
CA LEU A 43 4.49 10.08 1.36
C LEU A 43 4.84 11.27 2.28
N ASN A 44 4.63 11.13 3.58
CA ASN A 44 5.05 12.12 4.58
C ASN A 44 6.58 12.29 4.67
N SER A 45 7.35 11.32 4.17
CA SER A 45 8.80 11.39 3.98
C SER A 45 9.23 12.28 2.81
N GLY A 46 8.29 12.73 1.97
CA GLY A 46 8.54 13.58 0.80
C GLY A 46 8.78 12.83 -0.50
N TYR A 47 8.87 11.49 -0.48
CA TYR A 47 9.04 10.67 -1.69
C TYR A 47 7.71 10.29 -2.33
N GLU A 48 7.72 10.08 -3.65
CA GLU A 48 6.57 9.59 -4.40
C GLU A 48 6.57 8.05 -4.40
N MET A 49 5.43 7.44 -4.08
CA MET A 49 5.24 5.98 -4.07
C MET A 49 4.18 5.59 -5.10
N PRO A 50 4.45 4.62 -6.00
CA PRO A 50 3.42 4.10 -6.90
C PRO A 50 2.27 3.45 -6.12
N VAL A 51 1.03 3.65 -6.57
CA VAL A 51 -0.16 3.15 -5.88
C VAL A 51 -0.56 1.72 -6.26
N ALA A 52 0.09 1.15 -7.28
CA ALA A 52 -0.09 -0.25 -7.69
C ALA A 52 1.27 -0.92 -7.90
N GLY A 53 1.45 -2.11 -7.34
CA GLY A 53 2.71 -2.84 -7.36
C GLY A 53 2.57 -4.34 -7.51
N LEU A 54 3.68 -5.05 -7.34
CA LEU A 54 3.76 -6.50 -7.25
C LEU A 54 4.24 -6.93 -5.86
N GLY A 55 3.43 -7.74 -5.15
CA GLY A 55 3.85 -8.45 -3.95
C GLY A 55 4.54 -9.77 -4.30
N THR A 56 5.67 -10.07 -3.64
CA THR A 56 6.48 -11.26 -3.93
C THR A 56 6.37 -12.37 -2.87
N TRP A 57 5.49 -12.24 -1.88
CA TRP A 57 5.27 -13.30 -0.89
C TRP A 57 4.96 -14.63 -1.57
N THR A 58 5.65 -15.70 -1.16
CA THR A 58 5.59 -17.06 -1.72
C THR A 58 6.25 -17.28 -3.08
N LEU A 59 6.73 -16.25 -3.75
CA LEU A 59 7.54 -16.42 -4.95
C LEU A 59 8.98 -16.70 -4.56
N THR A 60 9.61 -17.73 -5.15
CA THR A 60 10.98 -18.15 -4.83
C THR A 60 11.78 -18.45 -6.10
N GLY A 61 13.11 -18.33 -6.00
CA GLY A 61 14.03 -18.67 -7.08
C GLY A 61 13.69 -18.01 -8.40
N GLU A 62 13.89 -18.71 -9.51
CA GLU A 62 13.66 -18.20 -10.86
C GLU A 62 12.22 -17.72 -11.07
N THR A 63 11.23 -18.32 -10.40
CA THR A 63 9.83 -17.85 -10.48
C THR A 63 9.67 -16.43 -9.94
N CYS A 64 10.35 -16.09 -8.84
CA CYS A 64 10.35 -14.75 -8.29
C CYS A 64 11.03 -13.75 -9.24
N GLU A 65 12.24 -14.08 -9.70
CA GLU A 65 13.00 -13.23 -10.61
C GLU A 65 12.22 -12.93 -11.89
N ASN A 66 11.64 -13.97 -12.53
CA ASN A 66 10.86 -13.81 -13.74
C ASN A 66 9.56 -13.03 -13.53
N ALA A 67 8.88 -13.18 -12.38
CA ALA A 67 7.69 -12.42 -12.05
C ALA A 67 8.00 -10.92 -11.89
N VAL A 68 9.04 -10.58 -11.12
CA VAL A 68 9.48 -9.19 -10.93
C VAL A 68 9.94 -8.57 -12.25
N TYR A 69 10.75 -9.28 -13.04
CA TYR A 69 11.18 -8.82 -14.35
C TYR A 69 10.00 -8.56 -15.29
N SER A 70 9.03 -9.48 -15.32
CA SER A 70 7.79 -9.32 -16.11
C SER A 70 6.98 -8.09 -15.66
N ALA A 71 6.88 -7.86 -14.34
CA ALA A 71 6.20 -6.69 -13.80
C ALA A 71 6.87 -5.38 -14.25
N LEU A 72 8.20 -5.30 -14.18
CA LEU A 72 8.95 -4.13 -14.63
C LEU A 72 8.77 -3.87 -16.14
N LYS A 73 8.75 -4.92 -16.96
CA LYS A 73 8.43 -4.82 -18.41
C LYS A 73 7.03 -4.30 -18.68
N THR A 74 6.07 -4.62 -17.83
CA THR A 74 4.68 -4.15 -17.97
C THR A 74 4.50 -2.68 -17.54
N GLY A 75 5.54 -2.09 -16.89
CA GLY A 75 5.49 -0.72 -16.38
C GLY A 75 5.21 -0.61 -14.88
N VAL A 76 5.07 -1.73 -14.16
CA VAL A 76 5.03 -1.73 -12.69
C VAL A 76 6.33 -1.14 -12.16
N ARG A 77 6.23 -0.28 -11.13
CA ARG A 77 7.38 0.39 -10.53
C ARG A 77 7.43 0.26 -9.00
N LEU A 78 6.51 -0.48 -8.38
CA LEU A 78 6.50 -0.82 -6.96
C LEU A 78 6.67 -2.33 -6.82
N ILE A 79 7.75 -2.76 -6.15
CA ILE A 79 8.04 -4.16 -5.85
C ILE A 79 8.13 -4.32 -4.33
N ASP A 80 7.24 -5.14 -3.78
CA ASP A 80 7.21 -5.46 -2.36
C ASP A 80 7.80 -6.85 -2.10
N THR A 81 8.80 -6.88 -1.23
CA THR A 81 9.41 -8.11 -0.69
C THR A 81 9.62 -8.00 0.81
N ALA A 82 10.33 -8.92 1.41
CA ALA A 82 10.77 -8.91 2.80
C ALA A 82 11.98 -9.82 3.00
N LYS A 83 12.83 -9.47 3.96
CA LYS A 83 13.93 -10.36 4.37
C LYS A 83 13.44 -11.77 4.72
N TYR A 84 12.30 -11.87 5.41
CA TYR A 84 11.69 -13.14 5.81
C TYR A 84 11.22 -14.00 4.63
N TYR A 85 10.98 -13.40 3.45
CA TYR A 85 10.55 -14.16 2.26
C TYR A 85 11.69 -14.96 1.63
N GLY A 86 12.94 -14.59 1.91
CA GLY A 86 14.12 -15.27 1.40
C GLY A 86 14.35 -15.09 -0.10
N ASN A 87 13.73 -14.09 -0.72
CA ASN A 87 13.75 -13.86 -2.17
C ASN A 87 14.29 -12.46 -2.58
N GLU A 88 14.93 -11.75 -1.65
CA GLU A 88 15.48 -10.41 -1.93
C GLU A 88 16.56 -10.44 -3.02
N ALA A 89 17.34 -11.53 -3.10
CA ALA A 89 18.37 -11.68 -4.13
C ALA A 89 17.76 -11.79 -5.54
N GLU A 90 16.69 -12.53 -5.70
CA GLU A 90 15.96 -12.69 -6.96
C GLU A 90 15.29 -11.39 -7.38
N VAL A 91 14.71 -10.65 -6.42
CA VAL A 91 14.19 -9.30 -6.66
C VAL A 91 15.31 -8.38 -7.16
N GLY A 92 16.47 -8.39 -6.49
CA GLY A 92 17.64 -7.62 -6.88
C GLY A 92 18.13 -7.97 -8.28
N ASN A 93 18.22 -9.28 -8.60
CA ASN A 93 18.61 -9.76 -9.93
C ASN A 93 17.68 -9.22 -11.02
N ALA A 94 16.36 -9.33 -10.79
CA ALA A 94 15.36 -8.86 -11.76
C ALA A 94 15.45 -7.36 -12.00
N ILE A 95 15.66 -6.56 -10.96
CA ILE A 95 15.86 -5.10 -11.07
C ILE A 95 17.12 -4.79 -11.86
N GLN A 96 18.26 -5.41 -11.52
CA GLN A 96 19.52 -5.21 -12.23
C GLN A 96 19.41 -5.58 -13.71
N ARG A 97 18.75 -6.69 -14.01
CA ARG A 97 18.46 -7.11 -15.39
C ARG A 97 17.63 -6.07 -16.13
N ALA A 98 16.54 -5.61 -15.53
CA ALA A 98 15.66 -4.61 -16.15
C ALA A 98 16.40 -3.27 -16.42
N VAL A 99 17.28 -2.87 -15.50
CA VAL A 99 18.11 -1.67 -15.67
C VAL A 99 19.15 -1.86 -16.79
N ALA A 100 19.84 -3.00 -16.83
CA ALA A 100 20.82 -3.32 -17.87
C ALA A 100 20.18 -3.37 -19.27
N GLU A 101 18.95 -3.87 -19.37
CA GLU A 101 18.17 -3.92 -20.60
C GLU A 101 17.45 -2.58 -20.93
N LYS A 102 17.65 -1.53 -20.12
CA LYS A 102 17.06 -0.19 -20.29
C LYS A 102 15.51 -0.17 -20.27
N ILE A 103 14.89 -1.12 -19.57
CA ILE A 103 13.43 -1.17 -19.34
C ILE A 103 13.02 -0.08 -18.36
N CYS A 104 13.85 0.19 -17.37
CA CYS A 104 13.70 1.25 -16.36
C CYS A 104 15.06 1.67 -15.82
N LYS A 105 15.08 2.80 -15.11
CA LYS A 105 16.22 3.19 -14.27
C LYS A 105 15.99 2.75 -12.84
N ARG A 106 17.05 2.61 -12.01
CA ARG A 106 16.91 2.24 -10.59
C ARG A 106 16.03 3.24 -9.83
N GLU A 107 16.19 4.50 -10.08
CA GLU A 107 15.44 5.57 -9.42
C GLU A 107 13.93 5.60 -9.76
N GLU A 108 13.53 4.91 -10.80
CA GLU A 108 12.12 4.74 -11.18
C GLU A 108 11.45 3.57 -10.44
N VAL A 109 12.23 2.66 -9.83
CA VAL A 109 11.71 1.48 -9.13
C VAL A 109 11.66 1.76 -7.64
N PHE A 110 10.47 1.67 -7.07
CA PHE A 110 10.22 1.77 -5.64
C PHE A 110 10.28 0.36 -5.02
N VAL A 111 11.26 0.12 -4.15
CA VAL A 111 11.50 -1.19 -3.53
C VAL A 111 11.12 -1.14 -2.06
N THR A 112 10.19 -2.01 -1.66
CA THR A 112 9.82 -2.24 -0.26
C THR A 112 10.43 -3.55 0.23
N THR A 113 11.08 -3.52 1.41
CA THR A 113 11.44 -4.72 2.17
C THR A 113 11.04 -4.56 3.63
N LYS A 114 11.17 -5.64 4.43
CA LYS A 114 10.66 -5.68 5.81
C LYS A 114 11.64 -6.39 6.74
N ILE A 115 11.74 -5.89 7.97
CA ILE A 115 12.55 -6.49 9.05
C ILE A 115 11.60 -7.01 10.15
N VAL A 116 11.84 -8.24 10.61
CA VAL A 116 11.00 -8.88 11.64
C VAL A 116 11.30 -8.33 13.04
N PRO A 117 10.29 -8.25 13.94
CA PRO A 117 10.49 -7.71 15.30
C PRO A 117 11.44 -8.53 16.18
N TRP A 118 11.63 -9.81 15.88
CA TRP A 118 12.57 -10.69 16.60
C TRP A 118 14.00 -10.67 16.04
N SER A 119 14.34 -9.72 15.17
CA SER A 119 15.71 -9.56 14.69
C SER A 119 16.70 -9.32 15.85
N SER A 120 17.72 -10.16 15.91
CA SER A 120 18.80 -9.98 16.91
C SER A 120 19.69 -8.78 16.59
N ASN A 121 19.86 -8.46 15.31
CA ASN A 121 20.65 -7.32 14.83
C ASN A 121 19.99 -6.63 13.62
N PRO A 122 18.98 -5.76 13.84
CA PRO A 122 18.27 -5.09 12.73
C PRO A 122 19.17 -4.28 11.80
N THR A 123 20.24 -3.68 12.33
CA THR A 123 21.20 -2.91 11.51
C THR A 123 21.94 -3.82 10.52
N ALA A 124 22.36 -5.02 10.96
CA ALA A 124 22.97 -6.01 10.07
C ALA A 124 21.96 -6.55 9.05
N ASP A 125 20.71 -6.75 9.47
CA ASP A 125 19.64 -7.21 8.58
C ASP A 125 19.33 -6.19 7.48
N ILE A 126 19.29 -4.91 7.79
CA ILE A 126 19.11 -3.83 6.78
C ILE A 126 20.28 -3.83 5.79
N LYS A 127 21.52 -3.99 6.29
CA LYS A 127 22.70 -4.09 5.42
C LYS A 127 22.63 -5.30 4.50
N ASP A 128 22.28 -6.48 5.00
CA ASP A 128 22.12 -7.70 4.22
C ASP A 128 21.00 -7.56 3.16
N SER A 129 19.89 -6.88 3.49
CA SER A 129 18.84 -6.58 2.53
C SER A 129 19.33 -5.67 1.39
N LEU A 130 20.10 -4.63 1.68
CA LEU A 130 20.73 -3.76 0.65
C LEU A 130 21.64 -4.56 -0.29
N GLU A 131 22.46 -5.45 0.28
CA GLU A 131 23.40 -6.29 -0.48
C GLU A 131 22.63 -7.28 -1.37
N LYS A 132 21.61 -7.97 -0.85
CA LYS A 132 20.79 -8.94 -1.60
C LYS A 132 19.97 -8.28 -2.69
N LEU A 133 19.33 -7.16 -2.39
CA LEU A 133 18.58 -6.35 -3.36
C LEU A 133 19.48 -5.67 -4.39
N LYS A 134 20.81 -5.64 -4.16
CA LYS A 134 21.80 -4.99 -5.02
C LYS A 134 21.48 -3.52 -5.27
N VAL A 135 21.14 -2.79 -4.22
CA VAL A 135 20.74 -1.39 -4.26
C VAL A 135 21.51 -0.56 -3.24
N ASP A 136 21.75 0.72 -3.56
CA ASP A 136 22.42 1.66 -2.65
C ASP A 136 21.47 2.16 -1.56
N TYR A 137 20.17 2.15 -1.82
CA TYR A 137 19.12 2.56 -0.88
C TYR A 137 17.85 1.73 -1.08
N ILE A 138 17.11 1.56 0.01
CA ILE A 138 15.74 0.99 0.06
C ILE A 138 14.75 2.15 0.05
N ASP A 139 13.72 2.09 -0.79
CA ASP A 139 12.69 3.15 -0.87
C ASP A 139 11.76 3.12 0.34
N LEU A 140 11.35 1.91 0.79
CA LEU A 140 10.53 1.73 1.98
C LEU A 140 10.99 0.49 2.77
N CYS A 141 11.28 0.67 4.05
CA CYS A 141 11.51 -0.43 4.98
C CYS A 141 10.39 -0.50 6.01
N LEU A 142 9.79 -1.67 6.18
CA LEU A 142 8.70 -1.88 7.14
C LEU A 142 9.17 -2.72 8.33
N LEU A 143 8.72 -2.37 9.53
CA LEU A 143 8.62 -3.33 10.62
C LEU A 143 7.54 -4.35 10.23
N HIS A 144 7.96 -5.64 10.07
CA HIS A 144 7.18 -6.65 9.35
C HIS A 144 5.86 -7.03 10.03
N GLN A 145 5.86 -7.03 11.36
CA GLN A 145 4.67 -7.29 12.18
C GLN A 145 4.89 -6.80 13.60
N HIS A 146 3.84 -6.79 14.41
CA HIS A 146 3.92 -6.48 15.83
C HIS A 146 4.68 -7.54 16.63
N GLY A 147 5.50 -7.10 17.59
CA GLY A 147 6.25 -8.00 18.47
C GLY A 147 7.07 -7.25 19.53
N SER A 148 7.69 -7.99 20.44
CA SER A 148 8.44 -7.43 21.57
C SER A 148 9.69 -6.62 21.19
N GLY A 149 10.16 -6.73 19.95
CA GLY A 149 11.33 -6.01 19.45
C GLY A 149 11.02 -4.80 18.58
N ASP A 150 9.75 -4.35 18.53
CA ASP A 150 9.28 -3.27 17.65
C ASP A 150 10.15 -2.02 17.77
N ASP A 151 10.36 -1.51 18.96
CA ASP A 151 11.15 -0.30 19.20
C ASP A 151 12.59 -0.45 18.72
N LYS A 152 13.23 -1.59 19.00
CA LYS A 152 14.60 -1.86 18.58
C LYS A 152 14.74 -1.83 17.07
N VAL A 153 13.83 -2.51 16.35
CA VAL A 153 13.83 -2.56 14.89
C VAL A 153 13.53 -1.18 14.33
N TYR A 154 12.51 -0.50 14.84
CA TYR A 154 12.11 0.81 14.34
C TYR A 154 13.20 1.86 14.51
N ARG A 155 13.90 1.90 15.68
CA ARG A 155 15.05 2.79 15.88
C ARG A 155 16.21 2.48 14.96
N ALA A 156 16.46 1.21 14.61
CA ALA A 156 17.47 0.86 13.61
C ALA A 156 17.09 1.36 12.22
N MET A 157 15.79 1.31 11.87
CA MET A 157 15.27 1.86 10.63
C MET A 157 15.38 3.39 10.60
N GLU A 158 15.03 4.10 11.69
CA GLU A 158 15.25 5.56 11.82
C GLU A 158 16.71 5.96 11.58
N LYS A 159 17.64 5.20 12.21
CA LYS A 159 19.07 5.43 12.01
C LYS A 159 19.48 5.25 10.54
N ALA A 160 19.02 4.18 9.91
CA ALA A 160 19.31 3.92 8.50
C ALA A 160 18.70 5.00 7.56
N CYS A 161 17.54 5.59 7.92
CA CYS A 161 16.97 6.75 7.23
C CYS A 161 17.91 7.97 7.32
N LYS A 162 18.39 8.28 8.52
CA LYS A 162 19.33 9.41 8.75
C LYS A 162 20.66 9.21 8.01
N GLU A 163 21.06 7.96 7.79
CA GLU A 163 22.25 7.60 7.01
C GLU A 163 22.00 7.56 5.49
N GLY A 164 20.78 7.83 5.02
CA GLY A 164 20.40 7.79 3.60
C GLY A 164 20.30 6.39 2.99
N LYS A 165 20.34 5.34 3.81
CA LYS A 165 20.20 3.93 3.38
C LYS A 165 18.75 3.52 3.15
N ILE A 166 17.81 4.20 3.79
CA ILE A 166 16.37 4.01 3.66
C ILE A 166 15.75 5.39 3.39
N ARG A 167 14.84 5.48 2.43
CA ARG A 167 14.13 6.74 2.10
C ARG A 167 12.89 6.96 2.95
N SER A 168 12.16 5.87 3.22
CA SER A 168 10.92 5.91 4.01
C SER A 168 10.85 4.70 4.93
N ILE A 169 10.25 4.86 6.11
CA ILE A 169 9.99 3.75 7.03
C ILE A 169 8.51 3.63 7.31
N GLY A 170 8.09 2.45 7.71
CA GLY A 170 6.69 2.17 8.05
C GLY A 170 6.54 0.92 8.90
N ILE A 171 5.31 0.48 9.04
CA ILE A 171 4.94 -0.67 9.85
C ILE A 171 3.99 -1.58 9.08
N SER A 172 3.88 -2.85 9.49
CA SER A 172 2.98 -3.82 8.87
C SER A 172 2.31 -4.68 9.93
N ASN A 173 1.05 -5.05 9.69
CA ASN A 173 0.26 -5.87 10.63
C ASN A 173 -0.07 -5.18 11.96
N PHE A 174 -0.40 -3.90 11.89
CA PHE A 174 -0.95 -3.10 12.97
C PHE A 174 -2.36 -2.65 12.57
N TYR A 175 -3.39 -3.06 13.31
CA TYR A 175 -4.77 -2.97 12.85
C TYR A 175 -5.63 -1.97 13.60
N THR A 176 -5.11 -1.39 14.69
CA THR A 176 -5.84 -0.42 15.51
C THR A 176 -5.09 0.91 15.64
N PRO A 177 -5.80 2.04 15.76
CA PRO A 177 -5.19 3.32 16.06
C PRO A 177 -4.26 3.29 17.28
N ARG A 178 -4.61 2.53 18.32
CA ARG A 178 -3.81 2.43 19.56
C ARG A 178 -2.42 1.82 19.31
N GLU A 179 -2.36 0.80 18.44
CA GLU A 179 -1.08 0.17 18.06
C GLU A 179 -0.20 1.11 17.25
N VAL A 180 -0.80 1.90 16.35
CA VAL A 180 -0.07 2.84 15.48
C VAL A 180 0.34 4.11 16.22
N GLU A 181 -0.46 4.56 17.21
CA GLU A 181 -0.24 5.81 17.94
C GLU A 181 1.14 5.87 18.62
N HIS A 182 1.64 4.74 19.10
CA HIS A 182 2.98 4.61 19.69
C HIS A 182 4.06 5.11 18.70
N PHE A 183 4.02 4.67 17.44
CA PHE A 183 5.00 5.08 16.41
C PHE A 183 4.86 6.54 16.00
N VAL A 184 3.66 7.11 16.11
CA VAL A 184 3.41 8.51 15.79
C VAL A 184 3.91 9.45 16.91
N ARG A 185 3.80 9.00 18.17
CA ARG A 185 4.12 9.83 19.35
C ARG A 185 5.57 9.72 19.80
N ASP A 186 6.13 8.49 19.82
CA ASP A 186 7.35 8.19 20.57
C ASP A 186 8.61 8.07 19.68
N PHE A 187 8.43 8.20 18.36
CA PHE A 187 9.53 8.17 17.39
C PHE A 187 9.64 9.50 16.61
N GLU A 188 10.86 9.83 16.23
CA GLU A 188 11.18 11.07 15.51
C GLU A 188 10.67 11.01 14.05
N ILE A 189 10.88 9.87 13.37
CA ILE A 189 10.40 9.63 12.02
C ILE A 189 9.12 8.80 12.09
N LYS A 190 7.99 9.43 11.75
CA LYS A 190 6.69 8.75 11.73
C LYS A 190 6.60 7.73 10.60
N PRO A 191 5.80 6.66 10.75
CA PRO A 191 5.53 5.76 9.64
C PRO A 191 5.02 6.54 8.42
N ALA A 192 5.60 6.27 7.25
CA ALA A 192 5.09 6.81 5.99
C ALA A 192 3.97 5.90 5.43
N VAL A 193 4.10 4.60 5.67
CA VAL A 193 3.16 3.57 5.20
C VAL A 193 2.84 2.60 6.33
N ILE A 194 1.59 2.16 6.36
CA ILE A 194 1.14 0.98 7.09
C ILE A 194 0.65 -0.07 6.09
N GLN A 195 1.26 -1.26 6.11
CA GLN A 195 0.89 -2.34 5.21
C GLN A 195 0.10 -3.41 5.96
N ASN A 196 -1.16 -3.61 5.58
CA ASN A 196 -2.06 -4.55 6.24
C ASN A 196 -2.81 -5.43 5.25
N GLU A 197 -3.34 -6.57 5.74
CA GLU A 197 -4.38 -7.28 5.03
C GLU A 197 -5.55 -6.34 4.74
N ASN A 198 -5.95 -6.26 3.46
CA ASN A 198 -7.09 -5.45 3.05
C ASN A 198 -7.67 -5.98 1.74
N HIS A 199 -8.96 -6.27 1.73
CA HIS A 199 -9.70 -6.79 0.59
C HIS A 199 -11.19 -6.44 0.73
N ILE A 200 -12.01 -6.79 -0.27
CA ILE A 200 -13.43 -6.40 -0.31
C ILE A 200 -14.25 -6.86 0.91
N PHE A 201 -13.82 -7.89 1.64
CA PHE A 201 -14.50 -8.38 2.86
C PHE A 201 -13.89 -7.85 4.16
N TYR A 202 -12.69 -7.24 4.10
CA TYR A 202 -12.02 -6.56 5.20
C TYR A 202 -11.36 -5.28 4.72
N GLN A 203 -12.06 -4.17 4.83
CA GLN A 203 -11.73 -2.96 4.07
C GLN A 203 -10.85 -1.93 4.81
N GLY A 204 -10.59 -2.08 6.10
CA GLY A 204 -9.65 -1.24 6.85
C GLY A 204 -9.87 0.29 6.81
N THR A 205 -11.05 0.74 6.37
CA THR A 205 -11.31 2.17 6.08
C THR A 205 -11.17 3.07 7.31
N ALA A 206 -11.64 2.62 8.47
CA ALA A 206 -11.54 3.41 9.71
C ALA A 206 -10.08 3.67 10.12
N LEU A 207 -9.21 2.67 9.99
CA LEU A 207 -7.79 2.85 10.28
C LEU A 207 -7.12 3.74 9.22
N ARG A 208 -7.47 3.58 7.92
CA ARG A 208 -7.01 4.45 6.85
C ARG A 208 -7.32 5.92 7.16
N ASP A 209 -8.57 6.22 7.53
CA ASP A 209 -9.01 7.59 7.80
C ASP A 209 -8.32 8.17 9.05
N TRP A 210 -8.01 7.32 10.03
CA TRP A 210 -7.20 7.70 11.18
C TRP A 210 -5.76 7.99 10.77
N CYS A 211 -5.12 7.13 10.01
CA CYS A 211 -3.75 7.25 9.51
C CYS A 211 -3.56 8.49 8.63
N ALA A 212 -4.55 8.82 7.80
CA ALA A 212 -4.51 9.97 6.90
C ALA A 212 -4.29 11.31 7.64
N ARG A 213 -4.77 11.42 8.89
CA ARG A 213 -4.56 12.61 9.74
C ARG A 213 -3.09 12.88 10.09
N TYR A 214 -2.25 11.85 9.97
CA TYR A 214 -0.80 11.91 10.23
C TYR A 214 0.03 11.80 8.94
N GLY A 215 -0.63 11.85 7.77
CA GLY A 215 0.02 11.68 6.47
C GLY A 215 0.53 10.25 6.21
N ILE A 216 0.03 9.26 6.96
CA ILE A 216 0.39 7.84 6.80
C ILE A 216 -0.50 7.24 5.72
N ARG A 217 0.11 6.57 4.72
CA ARG A 217 -0.62 5.86 3.65
C ARG A 217 -0.84 4.41 4.02
N MET A 218 -1.96 3.84 3.55
CA MET A 218 -2.23 2.41 3.74
C MET A 218 -1.96 1.63 2.46
N GLU A 219 -1.19 0.56 2.60
CA GLU A 219 -0.88 -0.40 1.56
C GLU A 219 -1.57 -1.73 1.86
N SER A 220 -2.17 -2.33 0.85
CA SER A 220 -2.99 -3.54 0.95
C SER A 220 -2.22 -4.74 0.42
N TYR A 221 -1.84 -5.66 1.31
CA TYR A 221 -1.49 -7.00 0.88
C TYR A 221 -2.75 -7.87 0.79
N TYR A 222 -2.69 -8.96 0.03
CA TYR A 222 -3.83 -9.84 -0.26
C TYR A 222 -5.08 -9.11 -0.79
N PRO A 223 -4.96 -8.22 -1.77
CA PRO A 223 -6.11 -7.47 -2.27
C PRO A 223 -7.25 -8.36 -2.79
N PHE A 224 -6.97 -9.62 -3.11
CA PHE A 224 -7.96 -10.62 -3.51
C PHE A 224 -8.37 -11.59 -2.38
N GLY A 225 -8.04 -11.29 -1.11
CA GLY A 225 -8.40 -12.13 0.04
C GLY A 225 -7.39 -13.24 0.38
N GLY A 226 -6.23 -13.27 -0.27
CA GLY A 226 -5.14 -14.16 0.09
C GLY A 226 -5.38 -15.65 -0.17
N ARG A 227 -4.59 -16.49 0.51
CA ARG A 227 -4.57 -17.95 0.29
C ARG A 227 -5.94 -18.59 0.52
N GLY A 228 -6.43 -19.32 -0.49
CA GLY A 228 -7.70 -20.04 -0.42
C GLY A 228 -8.95 -19.17 -0.59
N ASN A 229 -8.83 -17.83 -0.50
CA ASN A 229 -9.99 -16.93 -0.55
C ASN A 229 -10.07 -16.10 -1.85
N THR A 230 -9.03 -16.13 -2.69
CA THR A 230 -8.97 -15.39 -3.97
C THR A 230 -10.17 -15.69 -4.86
N LYS A 231 -10.57 -16.97 -4.96
CA LYS A 231 -11.73 -17.38 -5.75
C LYS A 231 -13.02 -16.70 -5.28
N GLN A 232 -13.24 -16.64 -3.96
CA GLN A 232 -14.42 -16.00 -3.38
C GLN A 232 -14.53 -14.50 -3.76
N SER A 233 -13.40 -13.81 -3.79
CA SER A 233 -13.36 -12.40 -4.20
C SER A 233 -13.61 -12.22 -5.70
N LEU A 234 -12.93 -13.01 -6.54
CA LEU A 234 -13.01 -12.88 -8.00
C LEU A 234 -14.35 -13.36 -8.56
N GLU A 235 -15.00 -14.34 -7.94
CA GLU A 235 -16.31 -14.87 -8.31
C GLU A 235 -17.48 -14.19 -7.58
N ASN A 236 -17.23 -13.14 -6.78
CA ASN A 236 -18.30 -12.42 -6.12
C ASN A 236 -19.27 -11.80 -7.13
N PRO A 237 -20.60 -12.03 -7.04
CA PRO A 237 -21.55 -11.57 -8.06
C PRO A 237 -21.58 -10.05 -8.25
N VAL A 238 -21.35 -9.27 -7.18
CA VAL A 238 -21.27 -7.79 -7.27
C VAL A 238 -20.05 -7.40 -8.10
N ILE A 239 -18.90 -8.00 -7.82
CA ILE A 239 -17.65 -7.72 -8.55
C ILE A 239 -17.77 -8.14 -10.02
N GLN A 240 -18.32 -9.32 -10.31
CA GLN A 240 -18.52 -9.81 -11.68
C GLN A 240 -19.46 -8.90 -12.47
N LYS A 241 -20.56 -8.42 -11.85
CA LYS A 241 -21.50 -7.49 -12.49
C LYS A 241 -20.81 -6.18 -12.88
N ILE A 242 -20.03 -5.62 -11.97
CA ILE A 242 -19.26 -4.38 -12.21
C ILE A 242 -18.20 -4.62 -13.30
N ALA A 243 -17.48 -5.74 -13.24
CA ALA A 243 -16.49 -6.12 -14.23
C ALA A 243 -17.08 -6.20 -15.64
N ALA A 244 -18.25 -6.83 -15.79
CA ALA A 244 -18.97 -6.93 -17.07
C ALA A 244 -19.37 -5.54 -17.61
N ALA A 245 -19.86 -4.64 -16.75
CA ALA A 245 -20.26 -3.28 -17.13
C ALA A 245 -19.09 -2.48 -17.70
N HIS A 246 -17.89 -2.63 -17.12
CA HIS A 246 -16.67 -1.95 -17.57
C HIS A 246 -15.87 -2.72 -18.62
N LYS A 247 -16.29 -3.93 -19.05
CA LYS A 247 -15.53 -4.84 -19.91
C LYS A 247 -14.12 -5.13 -19.36
N LYS A 248 -14.06 -5.32 -18.05
CA LYS A 248 -12.85 -5.60 -17.27
C LYS A 248 -12.98 -6.96 -16.56
N THR A 249 -11.86 -7.42 -15.99
CA THR A 249 -11.90 -8.61 -15.13
C THR A 249 -12.23 -8.23 -13.67
N SER A 250 -12.67 -9.21 -12.90
CA SER A 250 -12.87 -9.04 -11.46
C SER A 250 -11.61 -8.55 -10.74
N ALA A 251 -10.44 -9.03 -11.14
CA ALA A 251 -9.15 -8.62 -10.59
C ALA A 251 -8.89 -7.12 -10.83
N GLN A 252 -9.11 -6.65 -12.07
CA GLN A 252 -8.98 -5.23 -12.41
C GLN A 252 -9.95 -4.35 -11.60
N VAL A 253 -11.20 -4.76 -11.42
CA VAL A 253 -12.19 -4.04 -10.59
C VAL A 253 -11.72 -3.94 -9.15
N ILE A 254 -11.24 -5.03 -8.54
CA ILE A 254 -10.80 -5.04 -7.16
C ILE A 254 -9.55 -4.15 -6.98
N VAL A 255 -8.55 -4.24 -7.86
CA VAL A 255 -7.37 -3.37 -7.77
C VAL A 255 -7.77 -1.90 -7.97
N ARG A 256 -8.65 -1.61 -8.94
CA ARG A 256 -9.15 -0.24 -9.14
C ARG A 256 -9.89 0.29 -7.93
N TRP A 257 -10.73 -0.54 -7.29
CA TRP A 257 -11.41 -0.18 -6.06
C TRP A 257 -10.44 0.20 -4.94
N HIS A 258 -9.37 -0.56 -4.74
CA HIS A 258 -8.34 -0.21 -3.75
C HIS A 258 -7.79 1.20 -3.99
N ILE A 259 -7.39 1.49 -5.22
CA ILE A 259 -6.78 2.77 -5.57
C ILE A 259 -7.78 3.92 -5.43
N GLN A 260 -9.02 3.75 -5.89
CA GLN A 260 -10.05 4.78 -5.73
C GLN A 260 -10.48 4.96 -4.26
N SER A 261 -10.30 3.94 -3.43
CA SER A 261 -10.50 4.03 -1.98
C SER A 261 -9.32 4.67 -1.25
N GLY A 262 -8.25 5.09 -1.95
CA GLY A 262 -7.06 5.70 -1.36
C GLY A 262 -6.07 4.71 -0.74
N PHE A 263 -6.14 3.42 -1.11
CA PHE A 263 -5.16 2.40 -0.74
C PHE A 263 -4.12 2.21 -1.85
N ILE A 264 -2.92 1.80 -1.46
CA ILE A 264 -1.91 1.24 -2.35
C ILE A 264 -2.15 -0.25 -2.43
N ALA A 265 -2.08 -0.89 -3.62
CA ALA A 265 -2.38 -2.31 -3.78
C ALA A 265 -1.18 -3.07 -4.35
N ILE A 266 -0.84 -4.21 -3.73
CA ILE A 266 0.28 -5.07 -4.13
C ILE A 266 -0.17 -6.53 -4.39
N PRO A 267 -1.01 -6.78 -5.41
CA PRO A 267 -1.36 -8.15 -5.78
C PRO A 267 -0.13 -8.98 -6.15
N GLY A 268 -0.05 -10.21 -5.62
CA GLY A 268 0.98 -11.17 -6.00
C GLY A 268 0.56 -12.03 -7.18
N SER A 269 1.47 -12.33 -8.10
CA SER A 269 1.31 -13.33 -9.16
C SER A 269 2.65 -13.75 -9.74
N SER A 270 2.77 -15.01 -10.14
CA SER A 270 3.87 -15.53 -10.98
C SER A 270 3.52 -15.56 -12.47
N ASN A 271 2.24 -15.37 -12.82
CA ASN A 271 1.78 -15.41 -14.21
C ASN A 271 1.91 -14.02 -14.86
N PRO A 272 2.74 -13.86 -15.91
CA PRO A 272 2.94 -12.58 -16.60
C PRO A 272 1.64 -11.94 -17.14
N LYS A 273 0.67 -12.76 -17.55
CA LYS A 273 -0.63 -12.27 -18.02
C LYS A 273 -1.44 -11.63 -16.88
N HIS A 274 -1.47 -12.29 -15.71
CA HIS A 274 -2.17 -11.73 -14.52
C HIS A 274 -1.46 -10.49 -13.99
N ILE A 275 -0.11 -10.44 -14.04
CA ILE A 275 0.65 -9.24 -13.65
C ILE A 275 0.27 -8.07 -14.54
N ALA A 276 0.26 -8.26 -15.87
CA ALA A 276 -0.13 -7.23 -16.81
C ALA A 276 -1.59 -6.80 -16.63
N GLU A 277 -2.50 -7.76 -16.42
CA GLU A 277 -3.91 -7.52 -16.16
C GLU A 277 -4.13 -6.68 -14.88
N ASN A 278 -3.51 -7.07 -13.77
CA ASN A 278 -3.62 -6.36 -12.49
C ASN A 278 -3.12 -4.91 -12.57
N TYR A 279 -2.22 -4.59 -13.48
CA TYR A 279 -1.69 -3.25 -13.69
C TYR A 279 -2.44 -2.44 -14.74
N ASN A 280 -3.22 -3.09 -15.63
CA ASN A 280 -4.00 -2.42 -16.68
C ASN A 280 -5.36 -1.93 -16.16
N ILE A 281 -5.33 -0.94 -15.27
CA ILE A 281 -6.49 -0.43 -14.51
C ILE A 281 -6.69 1.08 -14.66
N TRP A 282 -5.96 1.72 -15.57
CA TRP A 282 -5.87 3.19 -15.63
C TRP A 282 -6.88 3.82 -16.60
N ASP A 283 -7.55 3.03 -17.42
CA ASP A 283 -8.43 3.44 -18.50
C ASP A 283 -9.93 3.40 -18.15
N PHE A 284 -10.26 3.13 -16.87
CA PHE A 284 -11.63 3.16 -16.36
C PHE A 284 -11.69 3.66 -14.92
N SER A 285 -12.88 4.02 -14.44
CA SER A 285 -13.15 4.39 -13.06
C SER A 285 -14.47 3.76 -12.61
N LEU A 286 -14.52 3.34 -11.36
CA LEU A 286 -15.75 2.90 -10.71
C LEU A 286 -16.58 4.12 -10.35
N THR A 287 -17.89 4.04 -10.55
CA THR A 287 -18.85 5.06 -10.12
C THR A 287 -19.04 5.03 -8.60
N ASP A 288 -19.56 6.11 -8.02
CA ASP A 288 -19.86 6.20 -6.59
C ASP A 288 -20.83 5.10 -6.13
N ASP A 289 -21.80 4.72 -6.98
CA ASP A 289 -22.72 3.62 -6.70
C ASP A 289 -22.01 2.27 -6.69
N GLU A 290 -21.10 1.99 -7.62
CA GLU A 290 -20.28 0.77 -7.63
C GLU A 290 -19.35 0.72 -6.42
N MET A 291 -18.71 1.83 -6.05
CA MET A 291 -17.92 1.93 -4.82
C MET A 291 -18.77 1.65 -3.58
N ALA A 292 -19.99 2.17 -3.52
CA ALA A 292 -20.93 1.90 -2.43
C ALA A 292 -21.42 0.44 -2.40
N GLN A 293 -21.61 -0.20 -3.56
CA GLN A 293 -21.93 -1.63 -3.64
C GLN A 293 -20.77 -2.49 -3.09
N ILE A 294 -19.52 -2.19 -3.45
CA ILE A 294 -18.33 -2.90 -2.94
C ILE A 294 -18.17 -2.66 -1.44
N ALA A 295 -18.42 -1.43 -0.96
CA ALA A 295 -18.34 -1.11 0.47
C ALA A 295 -19.27 -1.99 1.32
N LYS A 296 -20.44 -2.38 0.80
CA LYS A 296 -21.39 -3.28 1.49
C LYS A 296 -20.90 -4.72 1.62
N LEU A 297 -19.86 -5.12 0.90
CA LEU A 297 -19.27 -6.46 1.02
C LEU A 297 -18.40 -6.62 2.27
N ASN A 298 -18.09 -5.54 2.97
CA ASN A 298 -17.27 -5.56 4.18
C ASN A 298 -17.94 -6.36 5.30
N THR A 299 -17.33 -7.45 5.69
CA THR A 299 -17.80 -8.29 6.82
C THR A 299 -16.94 -8.09 8.07
N GLY A 300 -15.85 -7.33 7.97
CA GLY A 300 -14.87 -7.16 9.04
C GLY A 300 -14.04 -8.42 9.31
N LYS A 301 -14.09 -9.43 8.45
CA LYS A 301 -13.39 -10.70 8.64
C LYS A 301 -12.01 -10.65 7.99
N ARG A 302 -10.96 -10.74 8.80
CA ARG A 302 -9.59 -11.03 8.37
C ARG A 302 -9.42 -12.52 8.12
N TYR A 303 -8.50 -12.86 7.22
CA TYR A 303 -8.15 -14.25 6.92
C TYR A 303 -6.81 -14.66 7.52
N GLU A 304 -5.91 -13.70 7.79
CA GLU A 304 -4.62 -13.95 8.41
C GLU A 304 -4.60 -13.50 9.89
N ASN A 305 -3.84 -14.20 10.71
CA ASN A 305 -3.83 -14.01 12.17
C ASN A 305 -2.47 -13.56 12.72
N TRP A 306 -1.64 -12.93 11.90
CA TRP A 306 -0.41 -12.27 12.37
C TRP A 306 -0.58 -10.80 12.66
#